data_924496932e597d598ba95746316da291
#
_entry.id   924496932e597d598ba95746316da291
#
_cell.length_a   1.000
_cell.length_b   1.000
_cell.length_c   1.000
_cell.angle_alpha   90.00
_cell.angle_beta   90.00
_cell.angle_gamma   90.00
#
_symmetry.space_group_name_H-M   'P 1'
#
loop_
_entity.id
_entity.type
_entity.pdbx_description
1 polymer ?
#
loop_
_entity_poly.entity_id
_entity_poly.type
_entity_poly.pdbx_seq_one_letter_code
_entity_poly.pdbx_strand_id
1 'polypeptide(L)'
;DIAAAIYRKKTYNFDKCIYVTSAGQSLHFAQWFKVVELMGYDWAKQLIHVPYGTVSLNGSKLATRTGNVILLRDLFSEAIEKVKEIMDEKHTSLENRDEVAEAVGVGAIVYYYLSNNRIKDINFVLEDALNFDGNTGPYAQYTYARTCSIISKAGGVPEITPTGADITDTSEAALLKTLSLFPEKVLEAIDELEPSVIARYIYEICTSFNRFYHECQIVTAENLRTRDFRVLLTGCTRTVLGRAFDLICMKKTEKI
;
A
#
# COMPACT_ATOMS: atom_id res chain seq x y z
N ASP A 1 -13.26 16.38 -23.96
CA ASP A 1 -13.09 14.96 -23.63
C ASP A 1 -13.01 14.09 -24.87
N ILE A 2 -13.99 14.18 -25.82
CA ILE A 2 -14.03 13.34 -27.02
C ILE A 2 -12.78 13.54 -27.89
N ALA A 3 -12.41 14.79 -28.23
CA ALA A 3 -11.22 15.08 -29.01
C ALA A 3 -9.93 14.56 -28.33
N ALA A 4 -9.86 14.68 -26.99
CA ALA A 4 -8.73 14.15 -26.21
C ALA A 4 -8.67 12.62 -26.24
N ALA A 5 -9.82 11.93 -26.20
CA ALA A 5 -9.86 10.47 -26.31
C ALA A 5 -9.41 9.99 -27.69
N ILE A 6 -9.88 10.65 -28.76
CA ILE A 6 -9.46 10.36 -30.15
C ILE A 6 -7.96 10.59 -30.32
N TYR A 7 -7.44 11.71 -29.80
CA TYR A 7 -6.00 12.00 -29.83
C TYR A 7 -5.19 10.93 -29.10
N ARG A 8 -5.61 10.55 -27.86
CA ARG A 8 -4.94 9.52 -27.06
C ARG A 8 -4.92 8.18 -27.79
N LYS A 9 -6.06 7.75 -28.38
CA LYS A 9 -6.10 6.49 -29.15
C LYS A 9 -5.16 6.53 -30.33
N LYS A 10 -5.14 7.63 -31.10
CA LYS A 10 -4.24 7.80 -32.25
C LYS A 10 -2.76 7.80 -31.83
N THR A 11 -2.43 8.43 -30.70
CA THR A 11 -1.04 8.61 -30.27
C THR A 11 -0.48 7.38 -29.55
N TYR A 12 -1.26 6.74 -28.67
CA TYR A 12 -0.79 5.68 -27.79
C TYR A 12 -1.31 4.29 -28.17
N ASN A 13 -2.29 4.20 -29.07
CA ASN A 13 -2.95 2.94 -29.45
C ASN A 13 -3.30 2.06 -28.24
N PHE A 14 -3.85 2.65 -27.18
CA PHE A 14 -4.13 2.00 -25.90
C PHE A 14 -5.11 0.82 -26.03
N ASP A 15 -4.94 -0.19 -25.19
CA ASP A 15 -5.91 -1.27 -24.97
C ASP A 15 -6.98 -0.86 -23.96
N LYS A 16 -6.62 -0.05 -22.96
CA LYS A 16 -7.53 0.54 -21.97
C LYS A 16 -7.13 2.00 -21.74
N CYS A 17 -8.11 2.90 -21.67
CA CYS A 17 -7.92 4.29 -21.24
C CYS A 17 -8.74 4.55 -20.00
N ILE A 18 -8.07 4.66 -18.86
CA ILE A 18 -8.69 4.77 -17.54
C ILE A 18 -8.75 6.23 -17.12
N TYR A 19 -9.94 6.72 -16.78
CA TYR A 19 -10.21 8.05 -16.26
C TYR A 19 -10.51 7.97 -14.78
N VAL A 20 -9.57 8.39 -13.95
CA VAL A 20 -9.72 8.42 -12.49
C VAL A 20 -10.24 9.80 -12.10
N THR A 21 -11.51 9.91 -11.77
CA THR A 21 -12.15 11.18 -11.41
C THR A 21 -13.22 10.98 -10.33
N SER A 22 -13.73 12.09 -9.78
CA SER A 22 -14.78 12.03 -8.75
C SER A 22 -16.05 11.32 -9.23
N ALA A 23 -16.70 10.57 -8.35
CA ALA A 23 -17.97 9.89 -8.58
C ALA A 23 -19.09 10.85 -9.04
N GLY A 24 -19.02 12.13 -8.68
CA GLY A 24 -19.94 13.15 -9.19
C GLY A 24 -19.91 13.36 -10.72
N GLN A 25 -18.86 12.87 -11.39
CA GLN A 25 -18.75 12.95 -12.86
C GLN A 25 -19.22 11.67 -13.59
N SER A 26 -19.72 10.67 -12.88
CA SER A 26 -20.05 9.35 -13.47
C SER A 26 -21.05 9.47 -14.63
N LEU A 27 -22.08 10.29 -14.48
CA LEU A 27 -23.06 10.50 -15.55
C LEU A 27 -22.42 11.16 -16.79
N HIS A 28 -21.57 12.16 -16.60
CA HIS A 28 -20.83 12.82 -17.67
C HIS A 28 -19.98 11.81 -18.47
N PHE A 29 -19.22 10.96 -17.77
CA PHE A 29 -18.40 9.93 -18.41
C PHE A 29 -19.24 8.91 -19.17
N ALA A 30 -20.33 8.41 -18.59
CA ALA A 30 -21.24 7.49 -19.27
C ALA A 30 -21.83 8.09 -20.55
N GLN A 31 -22.21 9.38 -20.52
CA GLN A 31 -22.77 10.08 -21.67
C GLN A 31 -21.76 10.26 -22.81
N TRP A 32 -20.58 10.80 -22.55
CA TRP A 32 -19.63 11.04 -23.62
C TRP A 32 -18.96 9.76 -24.12
N PHE A 33 -18.79 8.72 -23.33
CA PHE A 33 -18.39 7.39 -23.82
C PHE A 33 -19.42 6.86 -24.83
N LYS A 34 -20.71 7.04 -24.52
CA LYS A 34 -21.79 6.66 -25.44
C LYS A 34 -21.76 7.47 -26.74
N VAL A 35 -21.42 8.76 -26.67
CA VAL A 35 -21.24 9.59 -27.86
C VAL A 35 -20.10 9.08 -28.73
N VAL A 36 -18.94 8.72 -28.15
CA VAL A 36 -17.82 8.13 -28.88
C VAL A 36 -18.23 6.82 -29.57
N GLU A 37 -18.99 5.98 -28.90
CA GLU A 37 -19.55 4.76 -29.50
C GLU A 37 -20.49 5.07 -30.69
N LEU A 38 -21.40 6.02 -30.51
CA LEU A 38 -22.34 6.45 -31.57
C LEU A 38 -21.65 7.12 -32.77
N MET A 39 -20.46 7.69 -32.56
CA MET A 39 -19.59 8.20 -33.66
C MET A 39 -18.92 7.07 -34.47
N GLY A 40 -19.14 5.80 -34.09
CA GLY A 40 -18.63 4.63 -34.79
C GLY A 40 -17.21 4.22 -34.42
N TYR A 41 -16.68 4.65 -33.26
CA TYR A 41 -15.38 4.23 -32.79
C TYR A 41 -15.48 2.91 -32.01
N ASP A 42 -15.00 1.79 -32.59
CA ASP A 42 -15.03 0.45 -31.98
C ASP A 42 -14.28 0.38 -30.64
N TRP A 43 -13.27 1.23 -30.46
CA TRP A 43 -12.47 1.32 -29.25
C TRP A 43 -13.17 2.07 -28.10
N ALA A 44 -14.40 2.57 -28.29
CA ALA A 44 -15.17 3.21 -27.21
C ALA A 44 -15.31 2.32 -25.97
N LYS A 45 -15.35 0.99 -26.16
CA LYS A 45 -15.40 -0.01 -25.08
C LYS A 45 -14.12 -0.10 -24.24
N GLN A 46 -13.02 0.50 -24.71
CA GLN A 46 -11.73 0.56 -24.02
C GLN A 46 -11.63 1.78 -23.09
N LEU A 47 -12.65 2.66 -23.09
CA LEU A 47 -12.74 3.80 -22.19
C LEU A 47 -13.37 3.37 -20.88
N ILE A 48 -12.70 3.60 -19.77
CA ILE A 48 -13.13 3.16 -18.44
C ILE A 48 -13.12 4.36 -17.50
N HIS A 49 -14.22 4.60 -16.82
CA HIS A 49 -14.29 5.55 -15.71
C HIS A 49 -14.07 4.82 -14.39
N VAL A 50 -13.09 5.24 -13.63
CA VAL A 50 -12.80 4.78 -12.27
C VAL A 50 -13.16 5.91 -11.30
N PRO A 51 -14.39 5.89 -10.76
CA PRO A 51 -14.83 6.93 -9.83
C PRO A 51 -14.20 6.79 -8.46
N TYR A 52 -13.95 7.92 -7.78
CA TYR A 52 -13.60 7.96 -6.38
C TYR A 52 -14.54 8.87 -5.58
N GLY A 53 -14.67 8.59 -4.29
CA GLY A 53 -15.50 9.34 -3.36
C GLY A 53 -14.91 10.69 -2.98
N THR A 54 -15.62 11.44 -2.17
CA THR A 54 -15.19 12.75 -1.68
C THR A 54 -14.29 12.57 -0.46
N VAL A 55 -13.30 13.47 -0.33
CA VAL A 55 -12.46 13.55 0.85
C VAL A 55 -12.87 14.76 1.69
N SER A 56 -13.08 14.54 2.98
CA SER A 56 -13.20 15.58 4.00
C SER A 56 -12.01 15.50 4.95
N LEU A 57 -11.66 16.62 5.56
CA LEU A 57 -10.62 16.69 6.59
C LEU A 57 -11.28 17.08 7.92
N ASN A 58 -11.08 16.26 8.95
CA ASN A 58 -11.67 16.48 10.28
C ASN A 58 -13.17 16.85 10.22
N GLY A 59 -13.96 16.15 9.39
CA GLY A 59 -15.39 16.39 9.20
C GLY A 59 -15.74 17.61 8.34
N SER A 60 -14.77 18.42 7.92
CA SER A 60 -14.99 19.60 7.08
C SER A 60 -14.82 19.26 5.60
N LYS A 61 -15.83 19.54 4.78
CA LYS A 61 -15.71 19.37 3.33
C LYS A 61 -14.70 20.36 2.76
N LEU A 62 -13.75 19.84 1.98
CA LEU A 62 -12.81 20.66 1.22
C LEU A 62 -13.57 21.30 0.04
N ALA A 63 -13.72 22.60 0.06
CA ALA A 63 -14.44 23.31 -1.00
C ALA A 63 -13.64 24.52 -1.48
N THR A 64 -13.19 24.46 -2.73
CA THR A 64 -12.45 25.54 -3.41
C THR A 64 -13.22 26.87 -3.48
N ARG A 65 -14.56 26.79 -3.50
CA ARG A 65 -15.42 27.99 -3.62
C ARG A 65 -15.55 28.79 -2.31
N THR A 66 -15.27 28.18 -1.15
CA THR A 66 -15.38 28.84 0.18
C THR A 66 -14.04 29.28 0.74
N GLY A 67 -12.95 29.15 -0.02
CA GLY A 67 -11.60 29.53 0.42
C GLY A 67 -10.92 28.54 1.38
N ASN A 68 -11.60 27.46 1.74
CA ASN A 68 -11.07 26.43 2.63
C ASN A 68 -10.36 25.35 1.80
N VAL A 69 -9.21 25.71 1.19
CA VAL A 69 -8.39 24.81 0.38
C VAL A 69 -7.18 24.38 1.19
N ILE A 70 -7.08 23.10 1.48
CA ILE A 70 -5.85 22.52 2.03
C ILE A 70 -5.07 21.97 0.85
N LEU A 71 -3.86 22.46 0.68
CA LEU A 71 -2.97 21.93 -0.35
C LEU A 71 -2.39 20.58 0.12
N LEU A 72 -2.36 19.63 -0.77
CA LEU A 72 -1.78 18.30 -0.48
C LEU A 72 -0.33 18.41 0.01
N ARG A 73 0.43 19.37 -0.53
CA ARG A 73 1.79 19.67 -0.08
C ARG A 73 1.84 20.02 1.42
N ASP A 74 0.90 20.86 1.88
CA ASP A 74 0.88 21.30 3.28
C ASP A 74 0.52 20.16 4.21
N LEU A 75 -0.41 19.29 3.79
CA LEU A 75 -0.76 18.07 4.51
C LEU A 75 0.43 17.09 4.62
N PHE A 76 1.19 16.91 3.54
CA PHE A 76 2.41 16.10 3.60
C PHE A 76 3.46 16.71 4.54
N SER A 77 3.65 18.03 4.49
CA SER A 77 4.60 18.72 5.37
C SER A 77 4.20 18.54 6.84
N GLU A 78 2.92 18.70 7.16
CA GLU A 78 2.40 18.50 8.52
C GLU A 78 2.62 17.06 9.01
N ALA A 79 2.34 16.05 8.16
CA ALA A 79 2.57 14.66 8.50
C ALA A 79 4.06 14.36 8.76
N ILE A 80 4.96 14.90 7.94
CA ILE A 80 6.41 14.71 8.10
C ILE A 80 6.90 15.33 9.42
N GLU A 81 6.47 16.55 9.74
CA GLU A 81 6.85 17.20 11.01
C GLU A 81 6.31 16.42 12.21
N LYS A 82 5.06 15.96 12.16
CA LYS A 82 4.50 15.09 13.20
C LYS A 82 5.31 13.81 13.41
N VAL A 83 5.78 13.16 12.35
CA VAL A 83 6.64 11.98 12.47
C VAL A 83 7.98 12.33 13.13
N LYS A 84 8.57 13.50 12.80
CA LYS A 84 9.80 13.97 13.45
C LYS A 84 9.59 14.22 14.96
N GLU A 85 8.46 14.80 15.33
CA GLU A 85 8.08 15.00 16.75
C GLU A 85 8.03 13.63 17.48
N ILE A 86 7.37 12.62 16.89
CA ILE A 86 7.29 11.27 17.46
C ILE A 86 8.68 10.62 17.59
N MET A 87 9.57 10.83 16.60
CA MET A 87 10.94 10.35 16.65
C MET A 87 11.74 11.00 17.78
N ASP A 88 11.55 12.30 18.03
CA ASP A 88 12.19 13.03 19.12
C ASP A 88 11.73 12.53 20.48
N GLU A 89 10.43 12.34 20.67
CA GLU A 89 9.86 11.78 21.90
C GLU A 89 10.39 10.37 22.22
N LYS A 90 10.62 9.56 21.19
CA LYS A 90 11.17 8.19 21.32
C LYS A 90 12.70 8.16 21.37
N HIS A 91 13.37 9.30 21.34
CA HIS A 91 14.84 9.41 21.30
C HIS A 91 15.48 8.58 20.18
N THR A 92 14.82 8.49 19.02
CA THR A 92 15.28 7.70 17.90
C THR A 92 16.47 8.37 17.22
N SER A 93 17.63 7.72 17.24
CA SER A 93 18.84 8.19 16.56
C SER A 93 19.00 7.45 15.23
N LEU A 94 18.64 8.11 14.12
CA LEU A 94 18.81 7.61 12.77
C LEU A 94 19.65 8.60 11.95
N GLU A 95 20.64 8.09 11.21
CA GLU A 95 21.48 8.91 10.32
C GLU A 95 20.67 9.57 9.20
N ASN A 96 19.62 8.89 8.71
CA ASN A 96 18.73 9.33 7.63
C ASN A 96 17.34 9.74 8.13
N ARG A 97 17.28 10.40 9.29
CA ARG A 97 16.03 10.77 9.98
C ARG A 97 15.02 11.48 9.08
N ASP A 98 15.45 12.46 8.29
CA ASP A 98 14.55 13.24 7.44
C ASP A 98 13.93 12.38 6.32
N GLU A 99 14.71 11.49 5.72
CA GLU A 99 14.22 10.56 4.69
C GLU A 99 13.22 9.55 5.26
N VAL A 100 13.46 9.06 6.47
CA VAL A 100 12.54 8.14 7.15
C VAL A 100 11.28 8.88 7.55
N ALA A 101 11.37 10.10 8.08
CA ALA A 101 10.20 10.91 8.43
C ALA A 101 9.33 11.20 7.20
N GLU A 102 9.93 11.54 6.06
CA GLU A 102 9.22 11.71 4.79
C GLU A 102 8.54 10.40 4.34
N ALA A 103 9.29 9.29 4.36
CA ALA A 103 8.77 8.00 3.93
C ALA A 103 7.57 7.54 4.79
N VAL A 104 7.63 7.76 6.11
CA VAL A 104 6.58 7.38 7.04
C VAL A 104 5.39 8.34 6.94
N GLY A 105 5.62 9.65 6.94
CA GLY A 105 4.55 10.65 6.88
C GLY A 105 3.75 10.58 5.57
N VAL A 106 4.46 10.52 4.42
CA VAL A 106 3.80 10.35 3.12
C VAL A 106 3.13 8.98 3.01
N GLY A 107 3.82 7.92 3.48
CA GLY A 107 3.30 6.55 3.46
C GLY A 107 2.02 6.40 4.29
N ALA A 108 1.92 7.08 5.43
CA ALA A 108 0.72 7.09 6.26
C ALA A 108 -0.50 7.65 5.52
N ILE A 109 -0.32 8.79 4.84
CA ILE A 109 -1.39 9.42 4.05
C ILE A 109 -1.78 8.53 2.87
N VAL A 110 -0.82 8.05 2.08
CA VAL A 110 -1.07 7.19 0.92
C VAL A 110 -1.83 5.93 1.34
N TYR A 111 -1.36 5.27 2.41
CA TYR A 111 -2.01 4.06 2.91
C TYR A 111 -3.42 4.33 3.41
N TYR A 112 -3.63 5.41 4.16
CA TYR A 112 -4.95 5.78 4.68
C TYR A 112 -5.98 5.93 3.56
N TYR A 113 -5.60 6.63 2.48
CA TYR A 113 -6.49 6.78 1.32
C TYR A 113 -6.73 5.46 0.60
N LEU A 114 -5.68 4.70 0.31
CA LEU A 114 -5.77 3.49 -0.52
C LEU A 114 -6.30 2.27 0.25
N SER A 115 -6.32 2.27 1.57
CA SER A 115 -6.94 1.21 2.38
C SER A 115 -8.48 1.24 2.36
N ASN A 116 -9.05 2.37 1.97
CA ASN A 116 -10.49 2.52 1.81
C ASN A 116 -10.93 2.11 0.40
N ASN A 117 -12.14 1.55 0.28
CA ASN A 117 -12.74 1.36 -1.03
C ASN A 117 -12.87 2.73 -1.73
N ARG A 118 -12.36 2.84 -2.96
CA ARG A 118 -12.22 4.10 -3.69
C ARG A 118 -13.52 4.90 -3.85
N ILE A 119 -14.68 4.24 -3.88
CA ILE A 119 -16.00 4.88 -4.09
C ILE A 119 -16.54 5.53 -2.82
N LYS A 120 -16.06 5.12 -1.64
CA LYS A 120 -16.51 5.66 -0.36
C LYS A 120 -15.97 7.07 -0.13
N ASP A 121 -16.80 7.91 0.47
CA ASP A 121 -16.35 9.17 1.03
C ASP A 121 -15.44 8.90 2.23
N ILE A 122 -14.33 9.63 2.30
CA ILE A 122 -13.29 9.46 3.32
C ILE A 122 -13.29 10.72 4.20
N ASN A 123 -13.37 10.52 5.51
CA ASN A 123 -13.04 11.56 6.48
C ASN A 123 -11.60 11.31 6.94
N PHE A 124 -10.66 12.11 6.44
CA PHE A 124 -9.25 11.98 6.78
C PHE A 124 -8.98 12.61 8.14
N VAL A 125 -8.30 11.87 9.01
CA VAL A 125 -7.79 12.31 10.31
C VAL A 125 -6.32 11.95 10.37
N LEU A 126 -5.45 12.97 10.50
CA LEU A 126 -4.00 12.79 10.41
C LEU A 126 -3.46 11.90 11.56
N GLU A 127 -3.98 12.09 12.76
CA GLU A 127 -3.59 11.32 13.95
C GLU A 127 -3.87 9.82 13.76
N ASP A 128 -5.01 9.48 13.16
CA ASP A 128 -5.38 8.09 12.87
C ASP A 128 -4.43 7.49 11.82
N ALA A 129 -4.07 8.27 10.80
CA ALA A 129 -3.17 7.82 9.74
C ALA A 129 -1.74 7.57 10.25
N LEU A 130 -1.28 8.35 11.22
CA LEU A 130 0.06 8.27 11.81
C LEU A 130 0.17 7.27 12.97
N ASN A 131 -0.90 6.58 13.31
CA ASN A 131 -0.86 5.56 14.37
C ASN A 131 0.04 4.39 13.95
N PHE A 132 0.89 3.94 14.87
CA PHE A 132 1.78 2.78 14.67
C PHE A 132 1.12 1.45 15.03
N ASP A 133 -0.13 1.46 15.49
CA ASP A 133 -0.93 0.29 15.79
C ASP A 133 -2.13 0.19 14.83
N GLY A 134 -2.52 -1.05 14.50
CA GLY A 134 -3.67 -1.33 13.66
C GLY A 134 -3.40 -1.27 12.16
N ASN A 135 -4.43 -0.97 11.37
CA ASN A 135 -4.36 -1.01 9.90
C ASN A 135 -3.89 0.33 9.33
N THR A 136 -2.59 0.63 9.48
CA THR A 136 -1.98 1.91 9.10
C THR A 136 -0.69 1.73 8.30
N GLY A 137 -0.29 2.78 7.56
CA GLY A 137 0.97 2.81 6.82
C GLY A 137 2.19 2.63 7.73
N PRO A 138 2.33 3.40 8.83
CA PRO A 138 3.44 3.25 9.78
C PRO A 138 3.56 1.84 10.38
N TYR A 139 2.44 1.19 10.72
CA TYR A 139 2.45 -0.20 11.18
C TYR A 139 3.03 -1.16 10.12
N ALA A 140 2.64 -0.99 8.86
CA ALA A 140 3.15 -1.81 7.79
C ALA A 140 4.65 -1.58 7.53
N GLN A 141 5.09 -0.31 7.53
CA GLN A 141 6.50 0.05 7.37
C GLN A 141 7.36 -0.44 8.54
N TYR A 142 6.84 -0.35 9.78
CA TYR A 142 7.51 -0.92 10.96
C TYR A 142 7.66 -2.44 10.84
N THR A 143 6.64 -3.14 10.34
CA THR A 143 6.73 -4.58 10.07
C THR A 143 7.81 -4.89 9.04
N TYR A 144 7.92 -4.10 7.97
CA TYR A 144 8.98 -4.23 6.98
C TYR A 144 10.38 -4.03 7.59
N ALA A 145 10.57 -2.96 8.35
CA ALA A 145 11.84 -2.67 9.05
C ALA A 145 12.22 -3.80 10.02
N ARG A 146 11.23 -4.40 10.71
CA ARG A 146 11.44 -5.58 11.57
C ARG A 146 11.98 -6.76 10.78
N THR A 147 11.46 -7.04 9.57
CA THR A 147 12.01 -8.10 8.72
C THR A 147 13.47 -7.83 8.35
N CYS A 148 13.82 -6.58 8.01
CA CYS A 148 15.19 -6.18 7.72
C CYS A 148 16.12 -6.39 8.92
N SER A 149 15.67 -6.01 10.12
CA SER A 149 16.43 -6.18 11.36
C SER A 149 16.70 -7.66 11.69
N ILE A 150 15.70 -8.52 11.51
CA ILE A 150 15.84 -9.97 11.73
C ILE A 150 16.87 -10.57 10.77
N ILE A 151 16.78 -10.25 9.49
CA ILE A 151 17.71 -10.74 8.46
C ILE A 151 19.13 -10.26 8.74
N SER A 152 19.30 -8.99 9.12
CA SER A 152 20.61 -8.45 9.50
C SER A 152 21.22 -9.18 10.71
N LYS A 153 20.43 -9.44 11.76
CA LYS A 153 20.86 -10.21 12.93
C LYS A 153 21.20 -11.65 12.61
N ALA A 154 20.57 -12.25 11.61
CA ALA A 154 20.85 -13.61 11.16
C ALA A 154 22.11 -13.72 10.29
N GLY A 155 22.66 -12.59 9.84
CA GLY A 155 23.80 -12.54 8.92
C GLY A 155 23.44 -12.65 7.45
N GLY A 156 22.16 -12.48 7.11
CA GLY A 156 21.61 -12.58 5.75
C GLY A 156 20.51 -13.65 5.62
N VAL A 157 19.98 -13.77 4.43
CA VAL A 157 19.00 -14.84 4.10
C VAL A 157 19.78 -16.08 3.68
N PRO A 158 19.58 -17.24 4.35
CA PRO A 158 20.31 -18.46 4.02
C PRO A 158 19.87 -19.06 2.68
N GLU A 159 20.81 -19.68 1.98
CA GLU A 159 20.54 -20.45 0.76
C GLU A 159 20.19 -21.89 1.12
N ILE A 160 18.89 -22.15 1.32
CA ILE A 160 18.38 -23.51 1.55
C ILE A 160 17.25 -23.83 0.57
N THR A 161 17.07 -25.11 0.29
CA THR A 161 15.88 -25.61 -0.41
C THR A 161 14.88 -26.09 0.65
N PRO A 162 13.78 -25.35 0.88
CA PRO A 162 12.79 -25.73 1.89
C PRO A 162 11.93 -26.92 1.40
N THR A 163 11.44 -27.70 2.37
CA THR A 163 10.50 -28.80 2.16
C THR A 163 9.30 -28.65 3.10
N GLY A 164 8.24 -29.41 2.88
CA GLY A 164 7.09 -29.39 3.80
C GLY A 164 7.42 -29.84 5.23
N ALA A 165 8.50 -30.61 5.43
CA ALA A 165 8.95 -31.04 6.74
C ALA A 165 9.61 -29.90 7.58
N ASP A 166 10.00 -28.82 6.94
CA ASP A 166 10.58 -27.65 7.62
C ASP A 166 9.51 -26.80 8.35
N ILE A 167 8.24 -26.98 7.99
CA ILE A 167 7.11 -26.32 8.65
C ILE A 167 6.80 -27.05 9.95
N THR A 168 7.11 -26.42 11.06
CA THR A 168 6.98 -27.02 12.42
C THR A 168 5.91 -26.35 13.26
N ASP A 169 5.41 -25.19 12.83
CA ASP A 169 4.41 -24.38 13.53
C ASP A 169 3.27 -23.93 12.60
N THR A 170 2.08 -23.79 13.16
CA THR A 170 0.88 -23.36 12.38
C THR A 170 0.99 -21.92 11.89
N SER A 171 1.71 -21.04 12.57
CA SER A 171 1.94 -19.66 12.14
C SER A 171 2.86 -19.57 10.94
N GLU A 172 3.84 -20.49 10.82
CA GLU A 172 4.70 -20.62 9.64
C GLU A 172 3.85 -21.01 8.41
N ALA A 173 2.98 -22.02 8.56
CA ALA A 173 2.08 -22.45 7.48
C ALA A 173 1.10 -21.33 7.07
N ALA A 174 0.53 -20.62 8.04
CA ALA A 174 -0.39 -19.51 7.80
C ALA A 174 0.31 -18.36 7.05
N LEU A 175 1.52 -17.98 7.46
CA LEU A 175 2.30 -16.95 6.78
C LEU A 175 2.65 -17.36 5.35
N LEU A 176 3.13 -18.59 5.15
CA LEU A 176 3.45 -19.10 3.82
C LEU A 176 2.23 -19.07 2.90
N LYS A 177 1.06 -19.49 3.39
CA LYS A 177 -0.20 -19.42 2.67
C LYS A 177 -0.57 -17.96 2.33
N THR A 178 -0.44 -17.04 3.28
CA THR A 178 -0.70 -15.62 3.02
C THR A 178 0.20 -15.09 1.91
N LEU A 179 1.52 -15.38 1.96
CA LEU A 179 2.47 -14.92 0.94
C LEU A 179 2.20 -15.50 -0.45
N SER A 180 1.73 -16.76 -0.53
CA SER A 180 1.44 -17.42 -1.81
C SER A 180 0.28 -16.78 -2.58
N LEU A 181 -0.60 -16.04 -1.91
CA LEU A 181 -1.75 -15.35 -2.53
C LEU A 181 -1.37 -14.06 -3.27
N PHE A 182 -0.11 -13.60 -3.21
CA PHE A 182 0.31 -12.33 -3.82
C PHE A 182 -0.08 -12.18 -5.29
N PRO A 183 0.20 -13.16 -6.19
CA PRO A 183 -0.17 -13.03 -7.59
C PRO A 183 -1.69 -12.88 -7.80
N GLU A 184 -2.49 -13.63 -7.05
CA GLU A 184 -3.95 -13.58 -7.11
C GLU A 184 -4.47 -12.22 -6.65
N LYS A 185 -3.91 -11.66 -5.57
CA LYS A 185 -4.28 -10.33 -5.06
C LYS A 185 -3.92 -9.19 -6.03
N VAL A 186 -2.82 -9.34 -6.76
CA VAL A 186 -2.46 -8.39 -7.83
C VAL A 186 -3.47 -8.46 -8.98
N LEU A 187 -3.84 -9.65 -9.42
CA LEU A 187 -4.84 -9.83 -10.48
C LEU A 187 -6.22 -9.30 -10.05
N GLU A 188 -6.66 -9.61 -8.83
CA GLU A 188 -7.90 -9.08 -8.25
C GLU A 188 -7.91 -7.54 -8.26
N ALA A 189 -6.83 -6.90 -7.81
CA ALA A 189 -6.70 -5.44 -7.80
C ALA A 189 -6.75 -4.83 -9.21
N ILE A 190 -6.16 -5.50 -10.22
CA ILE A 190 -6.18 -5.07 -11.62
C ILE A 190 -7.56 -5.22 -12.23
N ASP A 191 -8.23 -6.34 -12.00
CA ASP A 191 -9.54 -6.62 -12.58
C ASP A 191 -10.62 -5.71 -11.99
N GLU A 192 -10.56 -5.44 -10.69
CA GLU A 192 -11.49 -4.56 -10.00
C GLU A 192 -11.12 -3.07 -10.11
N LEU A 193 -9.91 -2.75 -10.59
CA LEU A 193 -9.32 -1.39 -10.56
C LEU A 193 -9.41 -0.77 -9.16
N GLU A 194 -9.09 -1.58 -8.14
CA GLU A 194 -9.32 -1.26 -6.73
C GLU A 194 -8.04 -1.42 -5.89
N PRO A 195 -7.31 -0.31 -5.61
CA PRO A 195 -6.07 -0.36 -4.85
C PRO A 195 -6.22 -0.87 -3.42
N SER A 196 -7.42 -0.77 -2.84
CA SER A 196 -7.67 -1.23 -1.47
C SER A 196 -7.51 -2.74 -1.29
N VAL A 197 -7.57 -3.52 -2.37
CA VAL A 197 -7.23 -4.95 -2.36
C VAL A 197 -5.79 -5.15 -1.91
N ILE A 198 -4.84 -4.38 -2.50
CA ILE A 198 -3.42 -4.46 -2.13
C ILE A 198 -3.18 -3.92 -0.73
N ALA A 199 -3.79 -2.80 -0.35
CA ALA A 199 -3.62 -2.23 0.99
C ALA A 199 -4.12 -3.20 2.09
N ARG A 200 -5.27 -3.84 1.91
CA ARG A 200 -5.77 -4.88 2.83
C ARG A 200 -4.84 -6.08 2.87
N TYR A 201 -4.34 -6.52 1.73
CA TYR A 201 -3.40 -7.63 1.68
C TYR A 201 -2.07 -7.32 2.39
N ILE A 202 -1.55 -6.10 2.30
CA ILE A 202 -0.42 -5.63 3.11
C ILE A 202 -0.69 -5.85 4.61
N TYR A 203 -1.86 -5.46 5.08
CA TYR A 203 -2.25 -5.65 6.48
C TYR A 203 -2.33 -7.13 6.86
N GLU A 204 -2.87 -7.98 5.99
CA GLU A 204 -2.91 -9.44 6.19
C GLU A 204 -1.51 -10.05 6.31
N ILE A 205 -0.56 -9.63 5.46
CA ILE A 205 0.85 -10.04 5.55
C ILE A 205 1.43 -9.61 6.90
N CYS A 206 1.25 -8.33 7.28
CA CYS A 206 1.80 -7.78 8.51
C CYS A 206 1.25 -8.52 9.74
N THR A 207 -0.05 -8.78 9.78
CA THR A 207 -0.70 -9.50 10.89
C THR A 207 -0.20 -10.93 10.97
N SER A 208 -0.13 -11.64 9.83
CA SER A 208 0.35 -13.02 9.78
C SER A 208 1.84 -13.12 10.17
N PHE A 209 2.67 -12.18 9.68
CA PHE A 209 4.09 -12.10 10.05
C PHE A 209 4.30 -11.78 11.53
N ASN A 210 3.56 -10.83 12.09
CA ASN A 210 3.68 -10.48 13.50
C ASN A 210 3.25 -11.64 14.40
N ARG A 211 2.23 -12.40 14.03
CA ARG A 211 1.86 -13.64 14.71
C ARG A 211 3.01 -14.66 14.67
N PHE A 212 3.57 -14.95 13.50
CA PHE A 212 4.73 -15.82 13.35
C PHE A 212 5.92 -15.35 14.19
N TYR A 213 6.21 -14.05 14.19
CA TYR A 213 7.29 -13.46 14.99
C TYR A 213 7.11 -13.65 16.50
N HIS A 214 5.87 -13.61 17.00
CA HIS A 214 5.58 -13.81 18.41
C HIS A 214 5.57 -15.28 18.82
N GLU A 215 5.08 -16.16 17.97
CA GLU A 215 4.94 -17.60 18.27
C GLU A 215 6.24 -18.38 18.04
N CYS A 216 7.12 -17.90 17.14
CA CYS A 216 8.32 -18.61 16.72
C CYS A 216 9.61 -17.87 17.09
N GLN A 217 10.56 -18.57 17.70
CA GLN A 217 11.94 -18.09 17.80
C GLN A 217 12.60 -18.16 16.42
N ILE A 218 12.98 -17.02 15.83
CA ILE A 218 13.53 -16.99 14.47
C ILE A 218 15.05 -17.16 14.49
N VAL A 219 15.76 -16.15 14.99
CA VAL A 219 17.25 -16.14 14.99
C VAL A 219 17.83 -17.04 16.07
N THR A 220 17.11 -17.22 17.19
CA THR A 220 17.55 -17.97 18.35
C THR A 220 17.01 -19.41 18.40
N ALA A 221 16.39 -19.90 17.32
CA ALA A 221 15.95 -21.28 17.27
C ALA A 221 17.12 -22.25 17.45
N GLU A 222 16.96 -23.27 18.33
CA GLU A 222 18.01 -24.22 18.69
C GLU A 222 18.43 -25.08 17.48
N ASN A 223 17.46 -25.51 16.68
CA ASN A 223 17.71 -26.29 15.46
C ASN A 223 18.12 -25.35 14.31
N LEU A 224 19.32 -25.57 13.74
CA LEU A 224 19.84 -24.74 12.66
C LEU A 224 18.94 -24.78 11.42
N ARG A 225 18.36 -25.94 11.06
CA ARG A 225 17.48 -26.07 9.91
C ARG A 225 16.18 -25.27 10.09
N THR A 226 15.59 -25.32 11.29
CA THR A 226 14.41 -24.52 11.65
C THR A 226 14.73 -23.03 11.65
N ARG A 227 15.88 -22.62 12.21
CA ARG A 227 16.37 -21.24 12.15
C ARG A 227 16.46 -20.75 10.71
N ASP A 228 17.15 -21.51 9.86
CA ASP A 228 17.39 -21.12 8.47
C ASP A 228 16.09 -21.04 7.68
N PHE A 229 15.16 -21.97 7.88
CA PHE A 229 13.83 -21.91 7.29
C PHE A 229 13.05 -20.64 7.73
N ARG A 230 13.06 -20.29 9.01
CA ARG A 230 12.37 -19.10 9.56
C ARG A 230 12.98 -17.81 9.05
N VAL A 231 14.30 -17.75 8.91
CA VAL A 231 15.00 -16.59 8.32
C VAL A 231 14.67 -16.48 6.83
N LEU A 232 14.64 -17.59 6.08
CA LEU A 232 14.21 -17.60 4.69
C LEU A 232 12.76 -17.12 4.54
N LEU A 233 11.83 -17.59 5.39
CA LEU A 233 10.42 -17.16 5.39
C LEU A 233 10.28 -15.67 5.69
N THR A 234 11.13 -15.13 6.60
CA THR A 234 11.24 -13.69 6.85
C THR A 234 11.72 -12.94 5.61
N GLY A 235 12.69 -13.48 4.87
CA GLY A 235 13.18 -12.94 3.60
C GLY A 235 12.10 -12.90 2.52
N CYS A 236 11.32 -13.97 2.39
CA CYS A 236 10.16 -14.01 1.51
C CYS A 236 9.12 -12.94 1.89
N THR A 237 8.84 -12.79 3.19
CA THR A 237 7.92 -11.77 3.70
C THR A 237 8.40 -10.37 3.32
N ARG A 238 9.68 -10.05 3.54
CA ARG A 238 10.27 -8.76 3.13
C ARG A 238 10.09 -8.50 1.64
N THR A 239 10.32 -9.51 0.82
CA THR A 239 10.22 -9.40 -0.63
C THR A 239 8.79 -9.12 -1.07
N VAL A 240 7.82 -9.92 -0.63
CA VAL A 240 6.41 -9.76 -1.01
C VAL A 240 5.85 -8.45 -0.48
N LEU A 241 6.09 -8.12 0.80
CA LEU A 241 5.64 -6.86 1.41
C LEU A 241 6.23 -5.65 0.69
N GLY A 242 7.54 -5.70 0.37
CA GLY A 242 8.20 -4.64 -0.39
C GLY A 242 7.63 -4.44 -1.79
N ARG A 243 7.26 -5.52 -2.49
CA ARG A 243 6.58 -5.45 -3.79
C ARG A 243 5.16 -4.89 -3.67
N ALA A 244 4.43 -5.28 -2.62
CA ALA A 244 3.11 -4.72 -2.35
C ALA A 244 3.17 -3.21 -2.06
N PHE A 245 4.21 -2.73 -1.35
CA PHE A 245 4.45 -1.29 -1.16
C PHE A 245 4.70 -0.56 -2.47
N ASP A 246 5.49 -1.14 -3.38
CA ASP A 246 5.74 -0.55 -4.70
C ASP A 246 4.44 -0.34 -5.48
N LEU A 247 3.48 -1.28 -5.38
CA LEU A 247 2.19 -1.21 -6.08
C LEU A 247 1.29 -0.08 -5.59
N ILE A 248 1.43 0.35 -4.34
CA ILE A 248 0.67 1.47 -3.76
C ILE A 248 1.52 2.72 -3.55
N CYS A 249 2.69 2.81 -4.17
CA CYS A 249 3.63 3.94 -4.09
C CYS A 249 4.08 4.29 -2.66
N MET A 250 4.18 3.30 -1.76
CA MET A 250 4.77 3.48 -0.43
C MET A 250 6.28 3.24 -0.47
N LYS A 251 7.04 4.16 0.14
CA LYS A 251 8.48 3.97 0.32
C LYS A 251 8.78 2.91 1.40
N LYS A 252 9.78 2.08 1.13
CA LYS A 252 10.31 1.10 2.09
C LYS A 252 11.28 1.78 3.04
N THR A 253 11.20 1.44 4.32
CA THR A 253 12.12 1.92 5.36
C THR A 253 12.76 0.72 6.05
N GLU A 254 14.08 0.62 6.00
CA GLU A 254 14.80 -0.52 6.61
C GLU A 254 14.95 -0.37 8.13
N LYS A 255 14.84 0.88 8.61
CA LYS A 255 14.89 1.24 10.04
C LYS A 255 13.85 2.33 10.31
N ILE A 256 13.15 2.22 11.39
CA ILE A 256 12.18 3.19 11.92
C ILE A 256 12.43 3.37 13.43
#